data_85b4232858ce2c052a54fc3c309a116e
#
_entry.id   85b4232858ce2c052a54fc3c309a116e
#
_cell.length_a   1.000
_cell.length_b   1.000
_cell.length_c   1.000
_cell.angle_alpha   90.00
_cell.angle_beta   90.00
_cell.angle_gamma   90.00
#
_symmetry.space_group_name_H-M   'P 1'
#
loop_
_entity.id
_entity.type
_entity.pdbx_description
1 polymer ?
#
loop_
_entity_poly.entity_id
_entity_poly.type
_entity_poly.pdbx_seq_one_letter_code
_entity_poly.pdbx_strand_id
1 'polypeptide(L)'
;MTRRDLSMMNMTSTLVLTLSLLAPAVSAAGEAASADEAPALRGGLCSVEGLLAKIRRGMGSKSEAYKRYLRALLRESAVLLPASELKAAFEREYDPVMVEHLAAALVARTERGLEPEAMEAVAQRALADRDPSVRAATIRAMRRTGALERTGNMYERLVRDPSPEVRKEAATNLVEDNLNVYGGRDARAADTAVAAAAASSDPQVTAQILGKIMTGEVGAESVRKIQQLLSSDSAEVRAAATTALGGVPAAEMASARESLLGMYRGERDPGVRKAMLESIARLGFSSAVPELQRLRSVDPSLAPEIDAWIRVLNMNLQEWSLILREKQRLQQAR
;
A
#
# COMPACT_ATOMS: atom_id res chain seq x y z
N MET A 1 9.06 55.94 -19.07
CA MET A 1 7.88 56.45 -18.33
C MET A 1 6.97 55.28 -18.10
N THR A 2 6.65 54.72 -16.98
CA THR A 2 6.85 55.04 -15.54
C THR A 2 6.78 53.70 -14.81
N ARG A 3 7.72 53.44 -13.91
CA ARG A 3 7.73 52.35 -12.91
C ARG A 3 6.54 52.49 -11.99
N ARG A 4 5.90 51.36 -11.63
CA ARG A 4 5.18 51.24 -10.36
C ARG A 4 5.57 49.95 -9.67
N ASP A 5 6.35 50.10 -8.61
CA ASP A 5 6.64 49.10 -7.59
C ASP A 5 5.36 48.75 -6.85
N LEU A 6 5.11 47.46 -6.63
CA LEU A 6 4.17 46.95 -5.64
C LEU A 6 4.89 46.00 -4.71
N SER A 7 5.16 46.56 -3.54
CA SER A 7 5.69 45.93 -2.34
C SER A 7 4.85 44.73 -1.92
N MET A 8 5.48 43.57 -1.81
CA MET A 8 4.91 42.40 -1.12
C MET A 8 5.07 42.58 0.38
N MET A 9 3.97 42.73 1.08
CA MET A 9 3.92 42.62 2.54
C MET A 9 3.85 41.14 2.94
N ASN A 10 4.94 40.66 3.51
CA ASN A 10 5.01 39.41 4.27
C ASN A 10 4.21 39.57 5.57
N MET A 11 3.09 38.87 5.70
CA MET A 11 2.43 38.66 7.00
C MET A 11 2.67 37.21 7.45
N THR A 12 3.71 37.02 8.24
CA THR A 12 3.89 35.83 9.07
C THR A 12 3.00 35.94 10.30
N SER A 13 1.86 35.27 10.28
CA SER A 13 1.03 35.11 11.49
C SER A 13 1.52 33.92 12.29
N THR A 14 2.25 34.20 13.34
CA THR A 14 2.63 33.23 14.38
C THR A 14 1.42 33.02 15.30
N LEU A 15 0.74 31.88 15.17
CA LEU A 15 -0.35 31.48 16.08
C LEU A 15 0.28 30.79 17.29
N VAL A 16 0.41 31.51 18.40
CA VAL A 16 0.76 30.94 19.70
C VAL A 16 -0.51 30.39 20.35
N LEU A 17 -0.65 29.08 20.39
CA LEU A 17 -1.75 28.40 21.09
C LEU A 17 -1.33 28.22 22.57
N THR A 18 -1.81 29.10 23.45
CA THR A 18 -1.74 28.91 24.90
C THR A 18 -2.86 27.97 25.34
N LEU A 19 -2.46 26.74 25.69
CA LEU A 19 -3.37 25.75 26.26
C LEU A 19 -3.53 26.04 27.76
N SER A 20 -4.66 26.66 28.13
CA SER A 20 -5.05 26.83 29.55
C SER A 20 -5.64 25.51 30.07
N LEU A 21 -4.93 24.87 31.01
CA LEU A 21 -5.39 23.74 31.78
C LEU A 21 -6.44 24.20 32.80
N LEU A 22 -7.72 24.00 32.51
CA LEU A 22 -8.80 24.03 33.48
C LEU A 22 -9.01 22.61 34.02
N ALA A 23 -8.55 22.36 35.25
CA ALA A 23 -8.86 21.14 35.98
C ALA A 23 -10.24 21.30 36.69
N PRO A 24 -11.17 20.37 36.53
CA PRO A 24 -12.34 20.33 37.39
C PRO A 24 -11.96 19.70 38.73
N ALA A 25 -12.26 20.41 39.82
CA ALA A 25 -12.22 19.87 41.17
C ALA A 25 -13.36 18.87 41.33
N VAL A 26 -13.04 17.59 41.54
CA VAL A 26 -13.98 16.56 41.98
C VAL A 26 -13.80 16.36 43.47
N SER A 27 -14.85 16.68 44.21
CA SER A 27 -14.98 16.44 45.65
C SER A 27 -14.81 14.96 46.00
N ALA A 28 -13.91 14.70 46.91
CA ALA A 28 -13.74 13.39 47.54
C ALA A 28 -14.82 13.14 48.56
N ALA A 29 -15.57 12.05 48.38
CA ALA A 29 -16.26 11.36 49.46
C ALA A 29 -15.65 9.96 49.55
N GLY A 30 -15.15 9.61 50.74
CA GLY A 30 -14.22 8.55 50.95
C GLY A 30 -14.77 7.13 50.86
N GLU A 31 -13.81 6.25 50.61
CA GLU A 31 -13.80 4.91 51.20
C GLU A 31 -12.35 4.50 51.40
N ALA A 32 -12.00 4.14 52.62
CA ALA A 32 -10.66 3.75 53.02
C ALA A 32 -10.37 2.36 52.44
N ALA A 33 -9.61 2.28 51.33
CA ALA A 33 -9.00 1.05 50.88
C ALA A 33 -7.56 0.98 51.40
N SER A 34 -7.20 -0.16 51.92
CA SER A 34 -6.00 -0.53 52.67
C SER A 34 -4.69 -0.08 52.01
N ALA A 35 -3.79 0.44 52.83
CA ALA A 35 -2.53 1.08 52.49
C ALA A 35 -1.38 0.13 52.09
N ASP A 36 -1.66 -1.02 51.47
CA ASP A 36 -0.61 -2.03 51.20
C ASP A 36 -0.34 -2.35 49.72
N GLU A 37 -0.91 -1.61 48.76
CA GLU A 37 -0.68 -1.84 47.32
C GLU A 37 0.02 -0.68 46.57
N ALA A 38 0.69 0.23 47.24
CA ALA A 38 1.22 1.45 46.68
C ALA A 38 2.74 1.51 46.29
N PRO A 39 3.58 0.48 46.27
CA PRO A 39 4.94 0.61 45.78
C PRO A 39 5.15 0.27 44.30
N ALA A 40 4.20 -0.35 43.58
CA ALA A 40 4.42 -0.84 42.22
C ALA A 40 4.31 0.21 41.11
N LEU A 41 3.84 1.44 41.37
CA LEU A 41 3.52 2.43 40.33
C LEU A 41 4.64 3.42 40.00
N ARG A 42 5.72 3.49 40.80
CA ARG A 42 6.80 4.48 40.56
C ARG A 42 7.92 4.01 39.62
N GLY A 43 8.03 2.72 39.30
CA GLY A 43 9.02 2.19 38.34
C GLY A 43 8.46 1.79 36.98
N GLY A 44 7.12 1.72 36.83
CA GLY A 44 6.48 0.93 35.81
C GLY A 44 6.29 1.57 34.42
N LEU A 45 6.45 2.87 34.26
CA LEU A 45 6.24 3.54 32.97
C LEU A 45 7.54 3.78 32.18
N CYS A 46 8.70 3.66 32.82
CA CYS A 46 10.01 3.86 32.18
C CYS A 46 10.68 2.56 31.73
N SER A 47 10.05 1.41 31.92
CA SER A 47 10.55 0.12 31.45
C SER A 47 9.69 -0.41 30.30
N VAL A 48 10.28 -1.20 29.41
CA VAL A 48 9.57 -1.91 28.33
C VAL A 48 8.44 -2.76 28.92
N GLU A 49 8.72 -3.51 29.97
CA GLU A 49 7.74 -4.39 30.66
C GLU A 49 6.52 -3.63 31.19
N GLY A 50 6.72 -2.48 31.83
CA GLY A 50 5.63 -1.65 32.35
C GLY A 50 4.74 -1.09 31.23
N LEU A 51 5.34 -0.66 30.13
CA LEU A 51 4.62 -0.18 28.95
C LEU A 51 3.82 -1.31 28.29
N LEU A 52 4.43 -2.49 28.11
CA LEU A 52 3.77 -3.67 27.55
C LEU A 52 2.59 -4.14 28.42
N ALA A 53 2.75 -4.17 29.75
CA ALA A 53 1.67 -4.52 30.66
C ALA A 53 0.46 -3.55 30.54
N LYS A 54 0.73 -2.25 30.36
CA LYS A 54 -0.32 -1.25 30.09
C LYS A 54 -1.02 -1.51 28.76
N ILE A 55 -0.26 -1.81 27.71
CA ILE A 55 -0.80 -2.10 26.38
C ILE A 55 -1.64 -3.36 26.42
N ARG A 56 -1.14 -4.47 26.96
CA ARG A 56 -1.90 -5.74 27.10
C ARG A 56 -3.24 -5.53 27.79
N ARG A 57 -3.26 -4.81 28.91
CA ARG A 57 -4.52 -4.48 29.62
C ARG A 57 -5.46 -3.63 28.76
N GLY A 58 -4.92 -2.64 28.05
CA GLY A 58 -5.71 -1.74 27.21
C GLY A 58 -6.23 -2.35 25.93
N MET A 59 -5.56 -3.38 25.38
CA MET A 59 -6.01 -4.11 24.19
C MET A 59 -7.30 -4.90 24.43
N GLY A 60 -7.64 -5.25 25.68
CA GLY A 60 -8.94 -5.79 26.07
C GLY A 60 -10.09 -4.77 26.04
N SER A 61 -9.80 -3.47 25.87
CA SER A 61 -10.82 -2.43 25.81
C SER A 61 -11.70 -2.57 24.57
N LYS A 62 -13.00 -2.24 24.70
CA LYS A 62 -13.92 -2.13 23.55
C LYS A 62 -13.71 -0.86 22.72
N SER A 63 -12.96 0.13 23.23
CA SER A 63 -12.72 1.41 22.57
C SER A 63 -11.58 1.31 21.54
N GLU A 64 -11.90 1.38 20.26
CA GLU A 64 -10.89 1.43 19.19
C GLU A 64 -10.05 2.73 19.23
N ALA A 65 -10.63 3.82 19.72
CA ALA A 65 -9.87 5.07 19.93
C ALA A 65 -8.78 4.89 20.99
N TYR A 66 -9.09 4.18 22.08
CA TYR A 66 -8.12 3.87 23.13
C TYR A 66 -7.02 2.92 22.65
N LYS A 67 -7.36 1.89 21.87
CA LYS A 67 -6.37 0.99 21.26
C LYS A 67 -5.43 1.75 20.31
N ARG A 68 -5.96 2.66 19.48
CA ARG A 68 -5.14 3.53 18.62
C ARG A 68 -4.19 4.42 19.44
N TYR A 69 -4.68 5.00 20.54
CA TYR A 69 -3.83 5.76 21.45
C TYR A 69 -2.68 4.93 22.01
N LEU A 70 -2.93 3.69 22.44
CA LEU A 70 -1.89 2.80 22.97
C LEU A 70 -0.84 2.43 21.93
N ARG A 71 -1.25 2.21 20.68
CA ARG A 71 -0.32 1.97 19.55
C ARG A 71 0.58 3.19 19.31
N ALA A 72 -0.02 4.37 19.27
CA ALA A 72 0.73 5.61 19.13
C ALA A 72 1.69 5.84 20.30
N LEU A 73 1.24 5.58 21.54
CA LEU A 73 2.06 5.69 22.74
C LEU A 73 3.30 4.79 22.65
N LEU A 74 3.14 3.53 22.25
CA LEU A 74 4.27 2.61 22.10
C LEU A 74 5.24 3.11 21.01
N ARG A 75 4.72 3.51 19.86
CA ARG A 75 5.52 4.02 18.73
C ARG A 75 6.34 5.25 19.14
N GLU A 76 5.71 6.22 19.80
CA GLU A 76 6.39 7.44 20.25
C GLU A 76 7.40 7.17 21.39
N SER A 77 7.08 6.22 22.27
CA SER A 77 7.95 5.83 23.36
C SER A 77 9.15 4.99 22.92
N ALA A 78 9.08 4.36 21.75
CA ALA A 78 10.11 3.43 21.24
C ALA A 78 11.51 4.07 21.18
N VAL A 79 11.58 5.38 20.89
CA VAL A 79 12.85 6.13 20.84
C VAL A 79 13.55 6.22 22.20
N LEU A 80 12.77 6.22 23.27
CA LEU A 80 13.27 6.38 24.64
C LEU A 80 13.53 5.04 25.36
N LEU A 81 13.08 3.92 24.75
CA LEU A 81 13.23 2.61 25.36
C LEU A 81 14.61 2.01 25.02
N PRO A 82 15.20 1.20 25.92
CA PRO A 82 16.40 0.44 25.59
C PRO A 82 16.12 -0.53 24.43
N ALA A 83 16.91 -0.41 23.35
CA ALA A 83 16.70 -1.21 22.14
C ALA A 83 16.85 -2.71 22.37
N SER A 84 17.84 -3.10 23.18
CA SER A 84 18.04 -4.49 23.53
C SER A 84 16.87 -5.11 24.27
N GLU A 85 16.23 -4.35 25.18
CA GLU A 85 15.03 -4.80 25.90
C GLU A 85 13.82 -4.90 24.96
N LEU A 86 13.62 -3.91 24.07
CA LEU A 86 12.53 -3.91 23.10
C LEU A 86 12.68 -5.08 22.12
N LYS A 87 13.90 -5.33 21.62
CA LYS A 87 14.20 -6.47 20.76
C LYS A 87 13.97 -7.79 21.48
N ALA A 88 14.48 -7.94 22.70
CA ALA A 88 14.28 -9.15 23.50
C ALA A 88 12.80 -9.40 23.82
N ALA A 89 12.01 -8.34 24.05
CA ALA A 89 10.57 -8.47 24.24
C ALA A 89 9.87 -8.91 22.95
N PHE A 90 10.27 -8.34 21.81
CA PHE A 90 9.77 -8.74 20.48
C PHE A 90 10.07 -10.21 20.17
N GLU A 91 11.28 -10.68 20.41
CA GLU A 91 11.69 -12.07 20.14
C GLU A 91 10.96 -13.10 21.00
N ARG A 92 10.57 -12.74 22.22
CA ARG A 92 9.87 -13.62 23.16
C ARG A 92 8.35 -13.59 23.05
N GLU A 93 7.78 -12.59 22.37
CA GLU A 93 6.33 -12.43 22.27
C GLU A 93 5.73 -13.38 21.24
N TYR A 94 4.59 -14.00 21.55
CA TYR A 94 3.86 -14.91 20.64
C TYR A 94 2.42 -14.47 20.36
N ASP A 95 1.89 -13.49 21.10
CA ASP A 95 0.59 -12.89 20.77
C ASP A 95 0.73 -12.03 19.50
N PRO A 96 0.04 -12.33 18.39
CA PRO A 96 0.21 -11.61 17.13
C PRO A 96 -0.05 -10.11 17.25
N VAL A 97 -0.99 -9.70 18.11
CA VAL A 97 -1.31 -8.28 18.32
C VAL A 97 -0.14 -7.56 19.01
N MET A 98 0.43 -8.18 20.02
CA MET A 98 1.59 -7.62 20.73
C MET A 98 2.84 -7.64 19.85
N VAL A 99 3.04 -8.70 19.05
CA VAL A 99 4.11 -8.77 18.05
C VAL A 99 4.04 -7.62 17.06
N GLU A 100 2.84 -7.33 16.52
CA GLU A 100 2.62 -6.20 15.62
C GLU A 100 3.06 -4.87 16.27
N HIS A 101 2.71 -4.65 17.53
CA HIS A 101 3.05 -3.41 18.23
C HIS A 101 4.55 -3.28 18.52
N LEU A 102 5.19 -4.38 18.94
CA LEU A 102 6.63 -4.40 19.19
C LEU A 102 7.43 -4.24 17.89
N ALA A 103 7.01 -4.93 16.83
CA ALA A 103 7.59 -4.75 15.50
C ALA A 103 7.45 -3.30 15.01
N ALA A 104 6.26 -2.69 15.15
CA ALA A 104 6.05 -1.30 14.78
C ALA A 104 6.92 -0.32 15.58
N ALA A 105 7.17 -0.62 16.86
CA ALA A 105 8.10 0.18 17.68
C ALA A 105 9.56 0.06 17.20
N LEU A 106 10.01 -1.13 16.82
CA LEU A 106 11.34 -1.36 16.25
C LEU A 106 11.50 -0.65 14.89
N VAL A 107 10.48 -0.75 14.03
CA VAL A 107 10.44 -0.06 12.73
C VAL A 107 10.51 1.46 12.92
N ALA A 108 9.77 2.01 13.89
CA ALA A 108 9.79 3.45 14.18
C ALA A 108 11.18 3.95 14.61
N ARG A 109 12.00 3.13 15.27
CA ARG A 109 13.41 3.48 15.58
C ARG A 109 14.26 3.57 14.32
N THR A 110 14.10 2.60 13.42
CA THR A 110 14.82 2.60 12.14
C THR A 110 14.43 3.81 11.26
N GLU A 111 13.14 4.16 11.21
CA GLU A 111 12.66 5.35 10.49
C GLU A 111 13.28 6.66 11.01
N ARG A 112 13.61 6.71 12.30
CA ARG A 112 14.29 7.86 12.94
C ARG A 112 15.82 7.80 12.83
N GLY A 113 16.36 6.87 12.03
CA GLY A 113 17.80 6.70 11.84
C GLY A 113 18.52 5.99 12.99
N LEU A 114 17.76 5.38 13.92
CA LEU A 114 18.29 4.61 15.04
C LEU A 114 18.28 3.12 14.66
N GLU A 115 19.39 2.44 14.94
CA GLU A 115 19.49 0.98 14.90
C GLU A 115 18.91 0.33 13.64
N PRO A 116 19.59 0.47 12.48
CA PRO A 116 19.12 -0.12 11.21
C PRO A 116 18.90 -1.65 11.27
N GLU A 117 19.63 -2.36 12.14
CA GLU A 117 19.50 -3.78 12.42
C GLU A 117 18.15 -4.17 13.06
N ALA A 118 17.41 -3.23 13.62
CA ALA A 118 16.09 -3.49 14.15
C ALA A 118 15.10 -3.91 13.04
N MET A 119 15.21 -3.30 11.86
CA MET A 119 14.42 -3.67 10.69
C MET A 119 14.75 -5.09 10.21
N GLU A 120 16.02 -5.49 10.26
CA GLU A 120 16.43 -6.82 9.89
C GLU A 120 15.83 -7.88 10.81
N ALA A 121 15.79 -7.64 12.13
CA ALA A 121 15.14 -8.55 13.08
C ALA A 121 13.64 -8.70 12.79
N VAL A 122 12.95 -7.60 12.43
CA VAL A 122 11.53 -7.62 12.04
C VAL A 122 11.35 -8.42 10.74
N ALA A 123 12.16 -8.16 9.71
CA ALA A 123 12.10 -8.85 8.43
C ALA A 123 12.39 -10.36 8.58
N GLN A 124 13.39 -10.71 9.38
CA GLN A 124 13.74 -12.12 9.65
C GLN A 124 12.58 -12.86 10.31
N ARG A 125 11.90 -12.23 11.27
CA ARG A 125 10.74 -12.84 11.92
C ARG A 125 9.55 -12.99 10.98
N ALA A 126 9.30 -12.01 10.12
CA ALA A 126 8.28 -12.11 9.08
C ALA A 126 8.48 -13.31 8.14
N LEU A 127 9.74 -13.70 7.91
CA LEU A 127 10.09 -14.81 7.02
C LEU A 127 10.15 -16.18 7.72
N ALA A 128 10.50 -16.24 9.01
CA ALA A 128 10.94 -17.45 9.66
C ALA A 128 10.12 -17.90 10.88
N ASP A 129 9.21 -17.05 11.40
CA ASP A 129 8.38 -17.47 12.54
C ASP A 129 7.52 -18.69 12.16
N ARG A 130 7.35 -19.62 13.10
CA ARG A 130 6.57 -20.83 12.89
C ARG A 130 5.08 -20.55 12.75
N ASP A 131 4.58 -19.57 13.50
CA ASP A 131 3.17 -19.18 13.48
C ASP A 131 2.90 -18.21 12.31
N PRO A 132 2.04 -18.56 11.36
CA PRO A 132 1.67 -17.68 10.25
C PRO A 132 1.01 -16.39 10.71
N SER A 133 0.28 -16.41 11.84
CA SER A 133 -0.37 -15.20 12.38
C SER A 133 0.67 -14.21 12.91
N VAL A 134 1.78 -14.71 13.47
CA VAL A 134 2.93 -13.89 13.88
C VAL A 134 3.66 -13.33 12.65
N ARG A 135 3.89 -14.15 11.61
CA ARG A 135 4.48 -13.64 10.35
C ARG A 135 3.62 -12.53 9.75
N ALA A 136 2.30 -12.74 9.64
CA ALA A 136 1.36 -11.76 9.12
C ALA A 136 1.33 -10.47 9.96
N ALA A 137 1.34 -10.57 11.29
CA ALA A 137 1.41 -9.44 12.21
C ALA A 137 2.69 -8.62 12.01
N THR A 138 3.82 -9.30 11.82
CA THR A 138 5.12 -8.66 11.58
C THR A 138 5.12 -7.89 10.24
N ILE A 139 4.51 -8.47 9.19
CA ILE A 139 4.34 -7.79 7.89
C ILE A 139 3.46 -6.54 8.06
N ARG A 140 2.35 -6.62 8.79
CA ARG A 140 1.48 -5.45 9.06
C ARG A 140 2.23 -4.30 9.73
N ALA A 141 3.15 -4.61 10.63
CA ALA A 141 3.95 -3.61 11.32
C ALA A 141 4.88 -2.80 10.37
N MET A 142 5.29 -3.39 9.25
CA MET A 142 6.12 -2.72 8.23
C MET A 142 5.30 -1.91 7.21
N ARG A 143 3.96 -1.95 7.29
CA ARG A 143 3.09 -1.26 6.34
C ARG A 143 3.25 0.26 6.42
N ARG A 144 3.38 0.91 5.27
CA ARG A 144 3.50 2.37 5.14
C ARG A 144 4.73 2.97 5.84
N THR A 145 5.81 2.22 5.89
CA THR A 145 7.02 2.64 6.61
C THR A 145 8.21 2.94 5.70
N GLY A 146 8.06 2.86 4.39
CA GLY A 146 9.20 3.00 3.47
C GLY A 146 10.24 1.87 3.59
N ALA A 147 9.88 0.76 4.25
CA ALA A 147 10.79 -0.35 4.51
C ALA A 147 11.25 -1.09 3.24
N LEU A 148 10.58 -0.90 2.10
CA LEU A 148 10.90 -1.57 0.82
C LEU A 148 12.35 -1.39 0.38
N GLU A 149 12.98 -0.27 0.69
CA GLU A 149 14.39 -0.05 0.38
C GLU A 149 15.32 -1.08 1.02
N ARG A 150 14.93 -1.62 2.17
CA ARG A 150 15.72 -2.58 2.97
C ARG A 150 15.19 -4.01 2.86
N THR A 151 13.92 -4.17 2.56
CA THR A 151 13.20 -5.45 2.66
C THR A 151 12.65 -5.95 1.32
N GLY A 152 12.91 -5.26 0.20
CA GLY A 152 12.31 -5.55 -1.11
C GLY A 152 12.38 -7.02 -1.51
N ASN A 153 13.54 -7.64 -1.38
CA ASN A 153 13.76 -9.04 -1.77
C ASN A 153 12.98 -10.06 -0.92
N MET A 154 12.54 -9.69 0.28
CA MET A 154 11.77 -10.63 1.12
C MET A 154 10.36 -10.85 0.59
N TYR A 155 9.77 -9.89 -0.11
CA TYR A 155 8.40 -10.00 -0.60
C TYR A 155 8.21 -11.10 -1.65
N GLU A 156 9.22 -11.39 -2.48
CA GLU A 156 9.18 -12.54 -3.40
C GLU A 156 9.07 -13.89 -2.66
N ARG A 157 9.56 -13.95 -1.43
CA ARG A 157 9.43 -15.13 -0.56
C ARG A 157 8.07 -15.13 0.13
N LEU A 158 7.63 -13.99 0.66
CA LEU A 158 6.37 -13.85 1.40
C LEU A 158 5.13 -14.13 0.54
N VAL A 159 5.16 -13.76 -0.75
CA VAL A 159 4.06 -14.09 -1.69
C VAL A 159 3.98 -15.57 -2.05
N ARG A 160 5.01 -16.35 -1.67
CA ARG A 160 5.07 -17.82 -1.78
C ARG A 160 4.88 -18.54 -0.45
N ASP A 161 4.60 -17.80 0.63
CA ASP A 161 4.39 -18.40 1.94
C ASP A 161 3.28 -19.46 1.88
N PRO A 162 3.42 -20.59 2.60
CA PRO A 162 2.35 -21.60 2.65
C PRO A 162 1.02 -21.05 3.18
N SER A 163 1.06 -20.07 4.07
CA SER A 163 -0.16 -19.44 4.61
C SER A 163 -0.77 -18.43 3.65
N PRO A 164 -2.06 -18.57 3.28
CA PRO A 164 -2.77 -17.56 2.48
C PRO A 164 -2.84 -16.19 3.17
N GLU A 165 -2.92 -16.17 4.52
CA GLU A 165 -2.93 -14.93 5.29
C GLU A 165 -1.64 -14.14 5.09
N VAL A 166 -0.48 -14.81 5.18
CA VAL A 166 0.82 -14.19 4.99
C VAL A 166 0.97 -13.65 3.57
N ARG A 167 0.59 -14.46 2.55
CA ARG A 167 0.64 -14.01 1.15
C ARG A 167 -0.22 -12.77 0.91
N LYS A 168 -1.44 -12.75 1.46
CA LYS A 168 -2.38 -11.62 1.35
C LYS A 168 -1.85 -10.36 2.04
N GLU A 169 -1.25 -10.50 3.23
CA GLU A 169 -0.64 -9.36 3.93
C GLU A 169 0.56 -8.80 3.18
N ALA A 170 1.41 -9.67 2.61
CA ALA A 170 2.52 -9.23 1.77
C ALA A 170 2.03 -8.44 0.54
N ALA A 171 1.01 -8.94 -0.17
CA ALA A 171 0.40 -8.23 -1.28
C ALA A 171 -0.19 -6.88 -0.87
N THR A 172 -0.89 -6.85 0.27
CA THR A 172 -1.48 -5.62 0.80
C THR A 172 -0.40 -4.59 1.13
N ASN A 173 0.71 -4.99 1.76
CA ASN A 173 1.81 -4.10 2.05
C ASN A 173 2.41 -3.48 0.78
N LEU A 174 2.71 -4.31 -0.23
CA LEU A 174 3.27 -3.83 -1.49
C LEU A 174 2.39 -2.79 -2.17
N VAL A 175 1.07 -3.04 -2.20
CA VAL A 175 0.10 -2.10 -2.77
C VAL A 175 0.02 -0.81 -1.95
N GLU A 176 -0.08 -0.91 -0.64
CA GLU A 176 -0.18 0.24 0.27
C GLU A 176 1.08 1.11 0.21
N ASP A 177 2.26 0.50 0.17
CA ASP A 177 3.52 1.21 0.08
C ASP A 177 3.66 1.90 -1.29
N ASN A 178 3.39 1.19 -2.40
CA ASN A 178 3.42 1.78 -3.73
C ASN A 178 2.50 3.01 -3.83
N LEU A 179 1.25 2.90 -3.34
CA LEU A 179 0.26 3.96 -3.47
C LEU A 179 0.43 5.09 -2.45
N ASN A 180 0.66 4.75 -1.18
CA ASN A 180 0.52 5.71 -0.08
C ASN A 180 1.85 6.23 0.47
N VAL A 181 2.93 5.46 0.35
CA VAL A 181 4.28 5.90 0.75
C VAL A 181 4.99 6.55 -0.41
N TYR A 182 5.01 5.87 -1.55
CA TYR A 182 5.76 6.31 -2.73
C TYR A 182 4.89 7.04 -3.76
N GLY A 183 3.56 7.11 -3.56
CA GLY A 183 2.63 7.82 -4.43
C GLY A 183 2.64 7.35 -5.89
N GLY A 184 3.07 6.11 -6.13
CA GLY A 184 3.22 5.53 -7.46
C GLY A 184 4.36 6.14 -8.29
N ARG A 185 5.29 6.87 -7.66
CA ARG A 185 6.36 7.63 -8.34
C ARG A 185 7.77 7.10 -8.06
N ASP A 186 7.88 5.95 -7.43
CA ASP A 186 9.16 5.30 -7.17
C ASP A 186 9.28 4.00 -7.97
N ALA A 187 10.28 3.95 -8.84
CA ALA A 187 10.54 2.80 -9.71
C ALA A 187 10.84 1.53 -8.91
N ARG A 188 11.60 1.63 -7.82
CA ARG A 188 11.97 0.47 -6.99
C ARG A 188 10.76 -0.13 -6.30
N ALA A 189 9.86 0.70 -5.78
CA ALA A 189 8.63 0.22 -5.16
C ALA A 189 7.72 -0.48 -6.18
N ALA A 190 7.59 0.08 -7.37
CA ALA A 190 6.82 -0.52 -8.46
C ALA A 190 7.46 -1.82 -8.96
N ASP A 191 8.77 -1.82 -9.20
CA ASP A 191 9.53 -3.01 -9.65
C ASP A 191 9.52 -4.14 -8.63
N THR A 192 9.64 -3.81 -7.33
CA THR A 192 9.53 -4.79 -6.22
C THR A 192 8.13 -5.43 -6.22
N ALA A 193 7.09 -4.64 -6.38
CA ALA A 193 5.72 -5.16 -6.42
C ALA A 193 5.48 -6.06 -7.65
N VAL A 194 5.98 -5.69 -8.82
CA VAL A 194 5.91 -6.51 -10.05
C VAL A 194 6.72 -7.80 -9.89
N ALA A 195 7.93 -7.73 -9.34
CA ALA A 195 8.76 -8.93 -9.09
C ALA A 195 8.05 -9.91 -8.15
N ALA A 196 7.46 -9.42 -7.06
CA ALA A 196 6.68 -10.23 -6.14
C ALA A 196 5.45 -10.84 -6.82
N ALA A 197 4.69 -10.05 -7.60
CA ALA A 197 3.54 -10.54 -8.35
C ALA A 197 3.90 -11.67 -9.32
N ALA A 198 5.01 -11.51 -10.06
CA ALA A 198 5.51 -12.51 -10.99
C ALA A 198 6.06 -13.77 -10.27
N ALA A 199 6.55 -13.61 -9.04
CA ALA A 199 7.06 -14.71 -8.23
C ALA A 199 5.94 -15.54 -7.57
N SER A 200 4.75 -14.98 -7.40
CA SER A 200 3.64 -15.65 -6.73
C SER A 200 3.08 -16.81 -7.56
N SER A 201 2.79 -17.93 -6.89
CA SER A 201 2.01 -19.03 -7.46
C SER A 201 0.51 -18.90 -7.20
N ASP A 202 0.09 -17.87 -6.45
CA ASP A 202 -1.31 -17.63 -6.08
C ASP A 202 -1.92 -16.57 -7.02
N PRO A 203 -2.87 -16.96 -7.90
CA PRO A 203 -3.46 -16.04 -8.86
C PRO A 203 -4.13 -14.83 -8.20
N GLN A 204 -4.74 -15.02 -7.02
CA GLN A 204 -5.40 -13.92 -6.31
C GLN A 204 -4.39 -12.88 -5.81
N VAL A 205 -3.24 -13.34 -5.29
CA VAL A 205 -2.13 -12.47 -4.85
C VAL A 205 -1.56 -11.68 -6.03
N THR A 206 -1.27 -12.37 -7.15
CA THR A 206 -0.78 -11.72 -8.38
C THR A 206 -1.77 -10.67 -8.89
N ALA A 207 -3.04 -11.02 -8.99
CA ALA A 207 -4.08 -10.11 -9.45
C ALA A 207 -4.30 -8.94 -8.47
N GLN A 208 -4.23 -9.17 -7.15
CA GLN A 208 -4.33 -8.12 -6.14
C GLN A 208 -3.22 -7.09 -6.28
N ILE A 209 -1.99 -7.53 -6.49
CA ILE A 209 -0.85 -6.62 -6.64
C ILE A 209 -0.99 -5.84 -7.96
N LEU A 210 -0.99 -6.53 -9.10
CA LEU A 210 -0.96 -5.88 -10.43
C LEU A 210 -2.19 -5.02 -10.72
N GLY A 211 -3.35 -5.41 -10.21
CA GLY A 211 -4.59 -4.67 -10.43
C GLY A 211 -4.70 -3.36 -9.64
N LYS A 212 -3.77 -3.11 -8.71
CA LYS A 212 -3.86 -1.95 -7.81
C LYS A 212 -2.62 -1.05 -7.81
N ILE A 213 -1.44 -1.55 -8.15
CA ILE A 213 -0.23 -0.73 -8.17
C ILE A 213 -0.25 0.27 -9.33
N MET A 214 0.43 1.39 -9.12
CA MET A 214 0.77 2.32 -10.21
C MET A 214 2.06 1.86 -10.90
N THR A 215 2.01 1.76 -12.22
CA THR A 215 3.11 1.21 -13.06
C THR A 215 3.79 2.27 -13.92
N GLY A 216 3.51 3.56 -13.66
CA GLY A 216 4.06 4.66 -14.46
C GLY A 216 5.58 4.82 -14.42
N GLU A 217 6.24 4.21 -13.43
CA GLU A 217 7.68 4.30 -13.21
C GLU A 217 8.40 2.94 -13.28
N VAL A 218 7.72 1.86 -13.70
CA VAL A 218 8.35 0.53 -13.78
C VAL A 218 9.44 0.48 -14.84
N GLY A 219 10.50 -0.28 -14.56
CA GLY A 219 11.55 -0.55 -15.53
C GLY A 219 11.13 -1.53 -16.64
N ALA A 220 11.86 -1.54 -17.75
CA ALA A 220 11.59 -2.41 -18.91
C ALA A 220 11.55 -3.91 -18.56
N GLU A 221 12.32 -4.36 -17.57
CA GLU A 221 12.28 -5.75 -17.09
C GLU A 221 10.94 -6.08 -16.44
N SER A 222 10.42 -5.19 -15.62
CA SER A 222 9.09 -5.34 -15.01
C SER A 222 7.99 -5.35 -16.06
N VAL A 223 8.07 -4.50 -17.09
CA VAL A 223 7.12 -4.55 -18.21
C VAL A 223 7.14 -5.93 -18.88
N ARG A 224 8.32 -6.51 -19.14
CA ARG A 224 8.42 -7.88 -19.68
C ARG A 224 7.80 -8.93 -18.77
N LYS A 225 8.00 -8.82 -17.45
CA LYS A 225 7.34 -9.71 -16.46
C LYS A 225 5.82 -9.59 -16.54
N ILE A 226 5.28 -8.38 -16.62
CA ILE A 226 3.84 -8.16 -16.76
C ILE A 226 3.32 -8.74 -18.10
N GLN A 227 4.06 -8.54 -19.19
CA GLN A 227 3.70 -9.12 -20.51
C GLN A 227 3.63 -10.66 -20.47
N GLN A 228 4.56 -11.33 -19.77
CA GLN A 228 4.52 -12.79 -19.59
C GLN A 228 3.23 -13.25 -18.86
N LEU A 229 2.73 -12.46 -17.91
CA LEU A 229 1.52 -12.76 -17.16
C LEU A 229 0.23 -12.63 -18.00
N LEU A 230 0.27 -12.03 -19.19
CA LEU A 230 -0.83 -12.06 -20.15
C LEU A 230 -1.16 -13.48 -20.63
N SER A 231 -0.21 -14.42 -20.53
CA SER A 231 -0.39 -15.83 -20.90
C SER A 231 -0.79 -16.74 -19.71
N SER A 232 -1.12 -16.15 -18.56
CA SER A 232 -1.56 -16.90 -17.37
C SER A 232 -2.87 -17.68 -17.65
N ASP A 233 -3.01 -18.85 -17.05
CA ASP A 233 -4.26 -19.63 -17.10
C ASP A 233 -5.41 -18.89 -16.38
N SER A 234 -5.11 -18.08 -15.37
CA SER A 234 -6.11 -17.30 -14.63
C SER A 234 -6.53 -16.04 -15.40
N ALA A 235 -7.82 -15.93 -15.70
CA ALA A 235 -8.40 -14.72 -16.31
C ALA A 235 -8.21 -13.48 -15.41
N GLU A 236 -8.25 -13.64 -14.09
CA GLU A 236 -8.01 -12.55 -13.15
C GLU A 236 -6.57 -11.99 -13.27
N VAL A 237 -5.58 -12.88 -13.40
CA VAL A 237 -4.19 -12.49 -13.60
C VAL A 237 -4.01 -11.80 -14.95
N ARG A 238 -4.60 -12.36 -16.03
CA ARG A 238 -4.51 -11.72 -17.35
C ARG A 238 -5.17 -10.34 -17.37
N ALA A 239 -6.32 -10.16 -16.71
CA ALA A 239 -6.98 -8.87 -16.58
C ALA A 239 -6.14 -7.86 -15.78
N ALA A 240 -5.55 -8.29 -14.65
CA ALA A 240 -4.68 -7.44 -13.84
C ALA A 240 -3.39 -7.06 -14.55
N ALA A 241 -2.74 -8.00 -15.25
CA ALA A 241 -1.58 -7.74 -16.09
C ALA A 241 -1.91 -6.74 -17.22
N THR A 242 -3.07 -6.90 -17.86
CA THR A 242 -3.58 -5.98 -18.87
C THR A 242 -3.74 -4.57 -18.29
N THR A 243 -4.36 -4.42 -17.12
CA THR A 243 -4.54 -3.13 -16.45
C THR A 243 -3.20 -2.49 -16.08
N ALA A 244 -2.26 -3.29 -15.55
CA ALA A 244 -0.92 -2.83 -15.22
C ALA A 244 -0.16 -2.31 -16.47
N LEU A 245 -0.25 -3.01 -17.61
CA LEU A 245 0.34 -2.56 -18.87
C LEU A 245 -0.27 -1.24 -19.36
N GLY A 246 -1.54 -0.99 -19.10
CA GLY A 246 -2.19 0.28 -19.45
C GLY A 246 -1.62 1.51 -18.75
N GLY A 247 -0.78 1.33 -17.72
CA GLY A 247 -0.19 2.40 -16.94
C GLY A 247 1.32 2.57 -17.07
N VAL A 248 1.99 1.83 -17.99
CA VAL A 248 3.46 1.81 -18.12
C VAL A 248 4.05 3.15 -18.59
N PRO A 249 5.36 3.39 -18.36
CA PRO A 249 6.04 4.61 -18.81
C PRO A 249 5.96 4.81 -20.32
N ALA A 250 6.11 6.06 -20.76
CA ALA A 250 6.02 6.45 -22.16
C ALA A 250 6.95 5.65 -23.08
N ALA A 251 8.16 5.30 -22.61
CA ALA A 251 9.12 4.50 -23.36
C ALA A 251 8.61 3.08 -23.67
N GLU A 252 7.72 2.54 -22.87
CA GLU A 252 7.21 1.18 -22.97
C GLU A 252 5.79 1.09 -23.56
N MET A 253 5.11 2.22 -23.77
CA MET A 253 3.71 2.25 -24.24
C MET A 253 3.52 1.55 -25.60
N ALA A 254 4.46 1.70 -26.53
CA ALA A 254 4.36 1.07 -27.85
C ALA A 254 4.43 -0.46 -27.75
N SER A 255 5.41 -0.99 -27.02
CA SER A 255 5.58 -2.43 -26.77
C SER A 255 4.39 -3.02 -26.03
N ALA A 256 3.91 -2.35 -24.99
CA ALA A 256 2.74 -2.78 -24.22
C ALA A 256 1.48 -2.86 -25.12
N ARG A 257 1.23 -1.83 -25.93
CA ARG A 257 0.11 -1.79 -26.87
C ARG A 257 0.17 -2.91 -27.90
N GLU A 258 1.35 -3.14 -28.50
CA GLU A 258 1.57 -4.23 -29.45
C GLU A 258 1.27 -5.59 -28.83
N SER A 259 1.75 -5.84 -27.60
CA SER A 259 1.47 -7.08 -26.86
C SER A 259 -0.03 -7.29 -26.62
N LEU A 260 -0.75 -6.23 -26.21
CA LEU A 260 -2.19 -6.32 -26.00
C LEU A 260 -2.96 -6.57 -27.28
N LEU A 261 -2.60 -5.93 -28.39
CA LEU A 261 -3.23 -6.16 -29.70
C LEU A 261 -2.96 -7.57 -30.21
N GLY A 262 -1.74 -8.09 -30.01
CA GLY A 262 -1.37 -9.47 -30.40
C GLY A 262 -2.18 -10.52 -29.62
N MET A 263 -2.38 -10.31 -28.32
CA MET A 263 -3.11 -11.24 -27.46
C MET A 263 -4.64 -11.16 -27.61
N TYR A 264 -5.20 -10.02 -28.00
CA TYR A 264 -6.64 -9.77 -28.03
C TYR A 264 -7.43 -10.82 -28.79
N ARG A 265 -6.95 -11.26 -29.96
CA ARG A 265 -7.66 -12.23 -30.80
C ARG A 265 -7.74 -13.64 -30.18
N GLY A 266 -6.76 -13.99 -29.36
CA GLY A 266 -6.69 -15.28 -28.66
C GLY A 266 -7.44 -15.30 -27.32
N GLU A 267 -7.76 -14.12 -26.77
CA GLU A 267 -8.42 -14.02 -25.48
C GLU A 267 -9.90 -14.40 -25.61
N ARG A 268 -10.36 -15.27 -24.69
CA ARG A 268 -11.74 -15.78 -24.68
C ARG A 268 -12.60 -15.13 -23.61
N ASP A 269 -11.98 -14.66 -22.53
CA ASP A 269 -12.71 -14.03 -21.44
C ASP A 269 -13.13 -12.61 -21.82
N PRO A 270 -14.45 -12.30 -21.78
CA PRO A 270 -14.94 -10.98 -22.20
C PRO A 270 -14.52 -9.87 -21.23
N GLY A 271 -14.28 -10.17 -19.95
CA GLY A 271 -13.76 -9.22 -18.97
C GLY A 271 -12.33 -8.83 -19.28
N VAL A 272 -11.47 -9.80 -19.60
CA VAL A 272 -10.09 -9.55 -20.03
C VAL A 272 -10.07 -8.75 -21.33
N ARG A 273 -10.89 -9.10 -22.33
CA ARG A 273 -10.98 -8.31 -23.58
C ARG A 273 -11.41 -6.86 -23.32
N LYS A 274 -12.36 -6.60 -22.41
CA LYS A 274 -12.72 -5.23 -22.02
C LYS A 274 -11.57 -4.48 -21.37
N ALA A 275 -10.82 -5.13 -20.48
CA ALA A 275 -9.62 -4.55 -19.88
C ALA A 275 -8.55 -4.23 -20.95
N MET A 276 -8.37 -5.12 -21.94
CA MET A 276 -7.47 -4.88 -23.07
C MET A 276 -7.87 -3.64 -23.89
N LEU A 277 -9.18 -3.50 -24.20
CA LEU A 277 -9.67 -2.33 -24.92
C LEU A 277 -9.41 -1.02 -24.16
N GLU A 278 -9.64 -1.04 -22.84
CA GLU A 278 -9.35 0.11 -21.98
C GLU A 278 -7.86 0.45 -21.97
N SER A 279 -7.00 -0.54 -21.80
CA SER A 279 -5.55 -0.34 -21.76
C SER A 279 -4.99 0.11 -23.13
N ILE A 280 -5.48 -0.44 -24.24
CA ILE A 280 -5.13 0.02 -25.60
C ILE A 280 -5.54 1.48 -25.78
N ALA A 281 -6.77 1.85 -25.36
CA ALA A 281 -7.25 3.21 -25.39
C ALA A 281 -6.38 4.17 -24.57
N ARG A 282 -5.98 3.75 -23.36
CA ARG A 282 -5.12 4.52 -22.46
C ARG A 282 -3.71 4.72 -22.99
N LEU A 283 -3.13 3.69 -23.59
CA LEU A 283 -1.77 3.73 -24.15
C LEU A 283 -1.68 4.57 -25.45
N GLY A 284 -2.78 4.68 -26.18
CA GLY A 284 -2.77 5.35 -27.50
C GLY A 284 -3.54 6.67 -27.55
N PHE A 285 -4.47 6.90 -26.64
CA PHE A 285 -5.42 8.01 -26.73
C PHE A 285 -6.07 8.04 -28.13
N SER A 286 -6.11 9.22 -28.78
CA SER A 286 -6.67 9.35 -30.13
C SER A 286 -5.94 8.49 -31.17
N SER A 287 -4.66 8.18 -30.99
CA SER A 287 -3.91 7.30 -31.88
C SER A 287 -4.34 5.83 -31.84
N ALA A 288 -5.07 5.41 -30.80
CA ALA A 288 -5.63 4.06 -30.72
C ALA A 288 -6.90 3.87 -31.57
N VAL A 289 -7.54 4.95 -32.05
CA VAL A 289 -8.82 4.87 -32.77
C VAL A 289 -8.76 3.93 -34.00
N PRO A 290 -7.76 3.99 -34.89
CA PRO A 290 -7.68 3.07 -36.04
C PRO A 290 -7.58 1.59 -35.63
N GLU A 291 -6.88 1.31 -34.52
CA GLU A 291 -6.73 -0.05 -33.98
C GLU A 291 -8.05 -0.56 -33.41
N LEU A 292 -8.76 0.27 -32.64
CA LEU A 292 -10.08 -0.04 -32.10
C LEU A 292 -11.11 -0.27 -33.23
N GLN A 293 -11.04 0.50 -34.33
CA GLN A 293 -11.90 0.27 -35.50
C GLN A 293 -11.65 -1.09 -36.14
N ARG A 294 -10.39 -1.54 -36.22
CA ARG A 294 -10.06 -2.90 -36.70
C ARG A 294 -10.57 -3.96 -35.73
N LEU A 295 -10.41 -3.77 -34.42
CA LEU A 295 -10.93 -4.70 -33.41
C LEU A 295 -12.46 -4.79 -33.47
N ARG A 296 -13.17 -3.69 -33.73
CA ARG A 296 -14.62 -3.66 -33.91
C ARG A 296 -15.10 -4.58 -35.02
N SER A 297 -14.35 -4.66 -36.13
CA SER A 297 -14.71 -5.51 -37.26
C SER A 297 -14.51 -7.01 -36.98
N VAL A 298 -13.59 -7.35 -36.05
CA VAL A 298 -13.27 -8.75 -35.72
C VAL A 298 -13.97 -9.25 -34.46
N ASP A 299 -14.49 -8.35 -33.62
CA ASP A 299 -15.25 -8.68 -32.39
C ASP A 299 -16.59 -7.94 -32.32
N PRO A 300 -17.62 -8.44 -33.03
CA PRO A 300 -18.96 -7.85 -32.98
C PRO A 300 -19.58 -7.91 -31.59
N SER A 301 -19.18 -8.86 -30.73
CA SER A 301 -19.74 -9.02 -29.39
C SER A 301 -19.42 -7.85 -28.46
N LEU A 302 -18.28 -7.18 -28.66
CA LEU A 302 -17.84 -5.99 -27.91
C LEU A 302 -17.97 -4.71 -28.73
N ALA A 303 -18.63 -4.74 -29.90
CA ALA A 303 -18.81 -3.54 -30.73
C ALA A 303 -19.39 -2.33 -29.96
N PRO A 304 -20.40 -2.47 -29.08
CA PRO A 304 -20.90 -1.35 -28.30
C PRO A 304 -19.86 -0.73 -27.35
N GLU A 305 -19.01 -1.56 -26.75
CA GLU A 305 -17.90 -1.12 -25.89
C GLU A 305 -16.82 -0.39 -26.70
N ILE A 306 -16.44 -0.97 -27.83
CA ILE A 306 -15.44 -0.39 -28.75
C ILE A 306 -15.95 0.94 -29.31
N ASP A 307 -17.21 1.04 -29.72
CA ASP A 307 -17.82 2.26 -30.21
C ASP A 307 -17.84 3.38 -29.13
N ALA A 308 -17.98 3.01 -27.86
CA ALA A 308 -17.91 3.96 -26.76
C ALA A 308 -16.49 4.54 -26.62
N TRP A 309 -15.47 3.67 -26.70
CA TRP A 309 -14.07 4.10 -26.69
C TRP A 309 -13.75 5.01 -27.90
N ILE A 310 -14.10 4.60 -29.11
CA ILE A 310 -13.87 5.41 -30.33
C ILE A 310 -14.49 6.80 -30.18
N ARG A 311 -15.74 6.89 -29.69
CA ARG A 311 -16.41 8.17 -29.54
C ARG A 311 -15.71 9.09 -28.54
N VAL A 312 -15.36 8.57 -27.35
CA VAL A 312 -14.75 9.39 -26.32
C VAL A 312 -13.34 9.84 -26.72
N LEU A 313 -12.56 8.98 -27.37
CA LEU A 313 -11.20 9.31 -27.83
C LEU A 313 -11.21 10.37 -28.93
N ASN A 314 -12.23 10.40 -29.80
CA ASN A 314 -12.42 11.45 -30.81
C ASN A 314 -12.80 12.82 -30.21
N MET A 315 -13.13 12.91 -28.90
CA MET A 315 -13.33 14.19 -28.21
C MET A 315 -11.99 14.89 -27.89
N ASN A 316 -10.85 14.26 -28.13
CA ASN A 316 -9.49 14.79 -27.89
C ASN A 316 -9.25 15.27 -26.45
N LEU A 317 -9.90 14.62 -25.46
CA LEU A 317 -9.65 14.88 -24.06
C LEU A 317 -8.23 14.45 -23.69
N GLN A 318 -7.51 15.29 -22.92
CA GLN A 318 -6.11 15.06 -22.58
C GLN A 318 -5.94 14.33 -21.24
N GLU A 319 -6.96 14.28 -20.41
CA GLU A 319 -6.92 13.64 -19.09
C GLU A 319 -7.68 12.34 -19.08
N TRP A 320 -7.03 11.27 -18.62
CA TRP A 320 -7.62 9.95 -18.56
C TRP A 320 -8.89 9.89 -17.68
N SER A 321 -8.88 10.62 -16.57
CA SER A 321 -10.04 10.72 -15.67
C SER A 321 -11.29 11.30 -16.36
N LEU A 322 -11.10 12.30 -17.24
CA LEU A 322 -12.18 12.90 -18.03
C LEU A 322 -12.68 11.93 -19.11
N ILE A 323 -11.77 11.19 -19.76
CA ILE A 323 -12.10 10.16 -20.76
C ILE A 323 -12.99 9.09 -20.13
N LEU A 324 -12.62 8.58 -18.94
CA LEU A 324 -13.42 7.56 -18.25
C LEU A 324 -14.79 8.06 -17.86
N ARG A 325 -14.89 9.30 -17.32
CA ARG A 325 -16.15 9.91 -16.94
C ARG A 325 -17.08 10.07 -18.15
N GLU A 326 -16.56 10.58 -19.25
CA GLU A 326 -17.33 10.80 -20.46
C GLU A 326 -17.76 9.50 -21.12
N LYS A 327 -16.90 8.47 -21.13
CA LYS A 327 -17.26 7.13 -21.57
C LYS A 327 -18.45 6.58 -20.77
N GLN A 328 -18.41 6.69 -19.43
CA GLN A 328 -19.51 6.25 -18.57
C GLN A 328 -20.82 6.98 -18.88
N ARG A 329 -20.75 8.30 -19.08
CA ARG A 329 -21.91 9.10 -19.49
C ARG A 329 -22.52 8.61 -20.80
N LEU A 330 -21.70 8.33 -21.80
CA LEU A 330 -22.11 7.83 -23.10
C LEU A 330 -22.75 6.43 -23.04
N GLN A 331 -22.35 5.62 -22.06
CA GLN A 331 -22.93 4.29 -21.83
C GLN A 331 -24.28 4.34 -21.10
N GLN A 332 -24.48 5.31 -20.19
CA GLN A 332 -25.73 5.50 -19.44
C GLN A 332 -26.83 6.18 -20.28
N ALA A 333 -26.47 6.89 -21.32
CA ALA A 333 -27.39 7.60 -22.21
C ALA A 333 -28.02 6.71 -23.31
N ARG A 334 -27.72 5.40 -23.29
CA ARG A 334 -28.28 4.37 -24.16
C ARG A 334 -29.39 3.58 -23.48
#